data_e523a94952f0d17b19dbca1914a50b08
#
_entry.id   e523a94952f0d17b19dbca1914a50b08
#
_cell.length_a   1.000
_cell.length_b   1.000
_cell.length_c   1.000
_cell.angle_alpha   90.00
_cell.angle_beta   90.00
_cell.angle_gamma   90.00
#
_symmetry.space_group_name_H-M   'P 1'
#
loop_
_entity.id
_entity.type
_entity.pdbx_description
1 polymer ?
#
loop_
_entity_poly.entity_id
_entity_poly.type
_entity_poly.pdbx_seq_one_letter_code
_entity_poly.pdbx_strand_id
1 'polypeptide(L)'
;MHTYVTQELPAVINANFSFDERQGLMGHSMGGHGALLIGLTQAVPFKTIAALSPITNTLVNEWTIDAFTRYLGPDKEVWKQYDSTELVKSGVGKHVSIRVDYGSLDEYSDLLKCDEFEAVCKANGYENISFHCHEGFDHGYFFISSVIEEVLKDQYQRLTRE
;
A
#
# COMPACT_ATOMS: atom_id res chain seq x y z
N MET A 1 15.04 -1.31 -4.77
CA MET A 1 13.97 -0.30 -4.55
C MET A 1 13.59 -0.19 -3.08
N HIS A 2 13.28 -1.29 -2.36
CA HIS A 2 12.90 -1.25 -0.94
C HIS A 2 13.94 -0.46 -0.09
N THR A 3 15.21 -0.87 -0.06
CA THR A 3 16.29 -0.18 0.67
C THR A 3 16.42 1.30 0.29
N TYR A 4 16.28 1.60 -1.01
CA TYR A 4 16.30 2.98 -1.49
C TYR A 4 15.22 3.83 -0.85
N VAL A 5 13.96 3.37 -0.88
CA VAL A 5 12.82 4.12 -0.34
C VAL A 5 12.86 4.22 1.19
N THR A 6 13.31 3.16 1.88
CA THR A 6 13.23 3.09 3.35
C THR A 6 14.48 3.61 4.07
N GLN A 7 15.61 3.73 3.39
CA GLN A 7 16.89 4.11 4.02
C GLN A 7 17.63 5.21 3.25
N GLU A 8 17.92 5.00 1.96
CA GLU A 8 18.81 5.89 1.22
C GLU A 8 18.13 7.25 0.93
N LEU A 9 16.90 7.24 0.40
CA LEU A 9 16.17 8.46 0.11
C LEU A 9 15.88 9.29 1.37
N PRO A 10 15.37 8.74 2.48
CA PRO A 10 15.24 9.48 3.74
C PRO A 10 16.55 10.09 4.22
N ALA A 11 17.66 9.35 4.14
CA ALA A 11 18.98 9.88 4.53
C ALA A 11 19.41 11.08 3.67
N VAL A 12 19.20 11.02 2.36
CA VAL A 12 19.49 12.14 1.45
C VAL A 12 18.60 13.35 1.75
N ILE A 13 17.30 13.12 1.98
CA ILE A 13 16.37 14.20 2.32
C ILE A 13 16.76 14.85 3.65
N ASN A 14 17.04 14.07 4.69
CA ASN A 14 17.49 14.56 6.01
C ASN A 14 18.76 15.37 5.95
N ALA A 15 19.68 15.00 5.07
CA ALA A 15 20.96 15.72 4.91
C ALA A 15 20.81 17.08 4.20
N ASN A 16 19.75 17.30 3.44
CA ASN A 16 19.58 18.48 2.59
C ASN A 16 18.39 19.38 2.97
N PHE A 17 17.43 18.88 3.74
CA PHE A 17 16.22 19.59 4.11
C PHE A 17 15.93 19.42 5.60
N SER A 18 15.38 20.47 6.23
CA SER A 18 14.86 20.39 7.61
C SER A 18 13.41 19.94 7.55
N PHE A 19 13.07 18.84 8.21
CA PHE A 19 11.70 18.38 8.39
C PHE A 19 11.54 17.68 9.76
N ASP A 20 10.31 17.42 10.15
CA ASP A 20 9.96 17.00 11.51
C ASP A 20 9.84 15.48 11.72
N GLU A 21 10.51 14.69 10.89
CA GLU A 21 10.55 13.22 10.93
C GLU A 21 9.20 12.52 10.67
N ARG A 22 8.09 13.26 10.50
CA ARG A 22 6.79 12.67 10.16
C ARG A 22 6.75 12.31 8.68
N GLN A 23 6.62 11.03 8.38
CA GLN A 23 6.65 10.52 7.01
C GLN A 23 5.42 9.67 6.72
N GLY A 24 4.91 9.80 5.49
CA GLY A 24 3.89 8.94 4.91
C GLY A 24 4.37 8.33 3.60
N LEU A 25 3.76 7.24 3.20
CA LEU A 25 3.97 6.64 1.88
C LEU A 25 2.69 6.72 1.07
N MET A 26 2.85 6.94 -0.24
CA MET A 26 1.74 6.87 -1.18
C MET A 26 2.21 6.18 -2.46
N GLY A 27 1.32 5.41 -3.07
CA GLY A 27 1.62 4.76 -4.34
C GLY A 27 0.37 4.29 -5.07
N HIS A 28 0.49 4.16 -6.40
CA HIS A 28 -0.56 3.67 -7.29
C HIS A 28 -0.17 2.32 -7.87
N SER A 29 -1.13 1.39 -7.98
CA SER A 29 -0.96 0.08 -8.62
C SER A 29 0.16 -0.74 -7.97
N MET A 30 1.23 -1.08 -8.69
CA MET A 30 2.44 -1.68 -8.13
C MET A 30 3.09 -0.80 -7.05
N GLY A 31 3.03 0.53 -7.19
CA GLY A 31 3.48 1.47 -6.16
C GLY A 31 2.60 1.44 -4.92
N GLY A 32 1.29 1.22 -5.09
CA GLY A 32 0.34 0.97 -4.01
C GLY A 32 0.66 -0.31 -3.24
N HIS A 33 0.98 -1.39 -3.96
CA HIS A 33 1.51 -2.62 -3.36
C HIS A 33 2.79 -2.35 -2.54
N GLY A 34 3.75 -1.61 -3.13
CA GLY A 34 4.98 -1.26 -2.44
C GLY A 34 4.74 -0.42 -1.17
N ALA A 35 3.80 0.52 -1.22
CA ALA A 35 3.43 1.34 -0.06
C ALA A 35 2.78 0.48 1.06
N LEU A 36 1.87 -0.44 0.71
CA LEU A 36 1.29 -1.40 1.66
C LEU A 36 2.35 -2.30 2.27
N LEU A 37 3.22 -2.90 1.44
CA LEU A 37 4.27 -3.79 1.89
C LEU A 37 5.21 -3.10 2.88
N ILE A 38 5.71 -1.92 2.54
CA ILE A 38 6.60 -1.14 3.40
C ILE A 38 5.88 -0.74 4.67
N GLY A 39 4.65 -0.21 4.56
CA GLY A 39 3.89 0.24 5.71
C GLY A 39 3.56 -0.88 6.70
N LEU A 40 3.19 -2.05 6.21
CA LEU A 40 2.88 -3.19 7.06
C LEU A 40 4.12 -3.81 7.73
N THR A 41 5.29 -3.80 7.06
CA THR A 41 6.49 -4.49 7.54
C THR A 41 7.47 -3.61 8.31
N GLN A 42 7.46 -2.29 8.07
CA GLN A 42 8.38 -1.35 8.74
C GLN A 42 7.70 -0.73 9.96
N ALA A 43 8.21 -1.01 11.13
CA ALA A 43 7.68 -0.47 12.38
C ALA A 43 7.92 1.05 12.54
N VAL A 44 8.81 1.66 11.76
CA VAL A 44 9.20 3.09 11.78
C VAL A 44 9.84 3.41 10.42
N PRO A 45 9.65 4.55 9.81
CA PRO A 45 9.12 5.81 10.31
C PRO A 45 7.76 6.23 9.72
N PHE A 46 7.09 5.36 8.92
CA PHE A 46 5.91 5.79 8.18
C PHE A 46 4.66 5.72 9.05
N LYS A 47 4.06 6.88 9.35
CA LYS A 47 2.86 6.98 10.19
C LYS A 47 1.57 6.73 9.41
N THR A 48 1.57 6.97 8.10
CA THR A 48 0.38 6.83 7.25
C THR A 48 0.73 6.32 5.86
N ILE A 49 -0.15 5.50 5.32
CA ILE A 49 -0.04 4.90 3.99
C ILE A 49 -1.28 5.27 3.20
N ALA A 50 -1.10 5.70 1.94
CA ALA A 50 -2.18 5.80 0.96
C ALA A 50 -1.87 4.88 -0.24
N ALA A 51 -2.72 3.91 -0.47
CA ALA A 51 -2.59 2.95 -1.55
C ALA A 51 -3.73 3.16 -2.56
N LEU A 52 -3.40 3.58 -3.77
CA LEU A 52 -4.34 3.88 -4.84
C LEU A 52 -4.36 2.70 -5.82
N SER A 53 -5.52 2.06 -6.00
CA SER A 53 -5.68 0.83 -6.81
C SER A 53 -4.53 -0.17 -6.60
N PRO A 54 -4.20 -0.56 -5.34
CA PRO A 54 -3.03 -1.38 -5.07
C PRO A 54 -3.24 -2.85 -5.49
N ILE A 55 -2.16 -3.53 -5.89
CA ILE A 55 -2.15 -5.00 -5.94
C ILE A 55 -2.03 -5.49 -4.49
N THR A 56 -3.03 -6.21 -3.99
CA THR A 56 -3.11 -6.61 -2.57
C THR A 56 -2.83 -8.09 -2.34
N ASN A 57 -3.05 -8.93 -3.37
CA ASN A 57 -2.78 -10.36 -3.31
C ASN A 57 -1.96 -10.80 -4.53
N THR A 58 -0.67 -10.99 -4.33
CA THR A 58 0.29 -11.34 -5.38
C THR A 58 0.39 -12.84 -5.65
N LEU A 59 -0.29 -13.67 -4.85
CA LEU A 59 -0.16 -15.14 -4.91
C LEU A 59 -1.22 -15.81 -5.78
N VAL A 60 -2.21 -15.06 -6.27
CA VAL A 60 -3.38 -15.62 -6.99
C VAL A 60 -3.42 -15.28 -8.48
N ASN A 61 -2.60 -14.35 -8.97
CA ASN A 61 -2.61 -13.92 -10.37
C ASN A 61 -1.35 -14.38 -11.09
N GLU A 62 -1.51 -14.91 -12.31
CA GLU A 62 -0.39 -15.44 -13.11
C GLU A 62 0.71 -14.40 -13.37
N TRP A 63 0.34 -13.14 -13.59
CA TRP A 63 1.29 -12.07 -13.84
C TRP A 63 2.19 -11.80 -12.62
N THR A 64 1.62 -11.75 -11.42
CA THR A 64 2.38 -11.54 -10.18
C THR A 64 3.19 -12.79 -9.81
N ILE A 65 2.63 -13.98 -10.04
CA ILE A 65 3.33 -15.27 -9.84
C ILE A 65 4.57 -15.35 -10.75
N ASP A 66 4.46 -14.99 -12.04
CA ASP A 66 5.60 -14.97 -12.95
C ASP A 66 6.68 -13.98 -12.48
N ALA A 67 6.28 -12.76 -12.08
CA ALA A 67 7.18 -11.77 -11.53
C ALA A 67 7.90 -12.28 -10.28
N PHE A 68 7.17 -12.86 -9.32
CA PHE A 68 7.77 -13.40 -8.09
C PHE A 68 8.68 -14.59 -8.35
N THR A 69 8.30 -15.48 -9.27
CA THR A 69 9.16 -16.59 -9.69
C THR A 69 10.51 -16.09 -10.23
N ARG A 70 10.49 -15.02 -11.03
CA ARG A 70 11.71 -14.43 -11.62
C ARG A 70 12.57 -13.68 -10.62
N TYR A 71 11.94 -12.93 -9.71
CA TYR A 71 12.66 -12.03 -8.79
C TYR A 71 12.99 -12.66 -7.44
N LEU A 72 12.15 -13.57 -6.93
CA LEU A 72 12.28 -14.18 -5.61
C LEU A 72 12.59 -15.68 -5.68
N GLY A 73 12.52 -16.28 -6.87
CA GLY A 73 12.66 -17.72 -7.05
C GLY A 73 11.36 -18.50 -6.80
N PRO A 74 11.39 -19.83 -6.86
CA PRO A 74 10.18 -20.66 -6.85
C PRO A 74 9.58 -20.92 -5.46
N ASP A 75 10.21 -20.49 -4.38
CA ASP A 75 9.75 -20.73 -3.02
C ASP A 75 8.58 -19.81 -2.63
N LYS A 76 7.38 -20.37 -2.64
CA LYS A 76 6.15 -19.64 -2.31
C LYS A 76 6.07 -19.20 -0.85
N GLU A 77 6.80 -19.81 0.07
CA GLU A 77 6.84 -19.35 1.47
C GLU A 77 7.60 -18.03 1.56
N VAL A 78 8.62 -17.82 0.74
CA VAL A 78 9.31 -16.52 0.61
C VAL A 78 8.36 -15.46 0.08
N TRP A 79 7.46 -15.78 -0.86
CA TRP A 79 6.55 -14.82 -1.46
C TRP A 79 5.55 -14.22 -0.47
N LYS A 80 5.13 -14.98 0.55
CA LYS A 80 4.19 -14.50 1.58
C LYS A 80 4.69 -13.26 2.32
N GLN A 81 6.01 -13.10 2.41
CA GLN A 81 6.64 -11.93 3.03
C GLN A 81 6.49 -10.65 2.19
N TYR A 82 6.10 -10.81 0.93
CA TYR A 82 5.90 -9.74 -0.04
C TYR A 82 4.44 -9.62 -0.50
N ASP A 83 3.52 -10.27 0.20
CA ASP A 83 2.09 -10.24 -0.09
C ASP A 83 1.31 -9.54 1.02
N SER A 84 0.61 -8.44 0.67
CA SER A 84 -0.10 -7.63 1.66
C SER A 84 -1.22 -8.41 2.37
N THR A 85 -1.90 -9.31 1.65
CA THR A 85 -2.96 -10.16 2.21
C THR A 85 -2.40 -11.16 3.22
N GLU A 86 -1.27 -11.80 2.92
CA GLU A 86 -0.60 -12.73 3.85
C GLU A 86 0.00 -12.00 5.06
N LEU A 87 0.55 -10.79 4.86
CA LEU A 87 1.03 -9.96 5.97
C LEU A 87 -0.11 -9.60 6.92
N VAL A 88 -1.27 -9.20 6.42
CA VAL A 88 -2.45 -8.92 7.24
C VAL A 88 -2.90 -10.18 7.99
N LYS A 89 -2.96 -11.34 7.34
CA LYS A 89 -3.28 -12.62 8.01
C LYS A 89 -2.29 -12.97 9.12
N SER A 90 -1.02 -12.59 8.99
CA SER A 90 0.00 -12.79 10.03
C SER A 90 -0.10 -11.82 11.21
N GLY A 91 -0.92 -10.77 11.09
CA GLY A 91 -1.18 -9.81 12.17
C GLY A 91 -0.16 -8.66 12.28
N VAL A 92 0.74 -8.48 11.31
CA VAL A 92 1.75 -7.41 11.33
C VAL A 92 1.15 -6.06 10.91
N GLY A 93 1.69 -4.96 11.39
CA GLY A 93 1.36 -3.60 10.94
C GLY A 93 -0.01 -3.06 11.42
N LYS A 94 -0.65 -3.66 12.43
CA LYS A 94 -1.97 -3.19 12.94
C LYS A 94 -1.99 -1.75 13.44
N HIS A 95 -0.84 -1.20 13.80
CA HIS A 95 -0.71 0.17 14.31
C HIS A 95 -0.63 1.23 13.20
N VAL A 96 -0.38 0.81 11.94
CA VAL A 96 -0.21 1.74 10.83
C VAL A 96 -1.56 2.24 10.35
N SER A 97 -1.67 3.55 10.11
CA SER A 97 -2.86 4.15 9.53
C SER A 97 -2.80 4.02 8.00
N ILE A 98 -3.75 3.30 7.42
CA ILE A 98 -3.78 2.99 5.97
C ILE A 98 -5.09 3.49 5.36
N ARG A 99 -4.98 4.14 4.22
CA ARG A 99 -6.09 4.47 3.32
C ARG A 99 -5.91 3.72 1.99
N VAL A 100 -6.96 3.06 1.53
CA VAL A 100 -7.00 2.38 0.23
C VAL A 100 -8.12 2.99 -0.60
N ASP A 101 -7.79 3.50 -1.77
CA ASP A 101 -8.75 4.05 -2.74
C ASP A 101 -8.69 3.25 -4.04
N TYR A 102 -9.83 2.93 -4.65
CA TYR A 102 -9.90 2.20 -5.92
C TYR A 102 -11.19 2.51 -6.68
N GLY A 103 -11.18 2.32 -7.99
CA GLY A 103 -12.34 2.55 -8.85
C GLY A 103 -13.25 1.35 -8.94
N SER A 104 -14.59 1.56 -9.00
CA SER A 104 -15.56 0.48 -9.15
C SER A 104 -15.56 -0.16 -10.55
N LEU A 105 -15.02 0.54 -11.56
CA LEU A 105 -14.86 0.05 -12.93
C LEU A 105 -13.39 -0.23 -13.29
N ASP A 106 -12.54 -0.45 -12.28
CA ASP A 106 -11.13 -0.77 -12.50
C ASP A 106 -11.00 -2.10 -13.27
N GLU A 107 -10.47 -2.04 -14.48
CA GLU A 107 -10.31 -3.19 -15.37
C GLU A 107 -9.33 -4.25 -14.85
N TYR A 108 -8.52 -3.88 -13.86
CA TYR A 108 -7.60 -4.79 -13.17
C TYR A 108 -8.13 -5.29 -11.82
N SER A 109 -9.42 -5.12 -11.51
CA SER A 109 -10.01 -5.51 -10.22
C SER A 109 -9.67 -6.95 -9.82
N ASP A 110 -9.66 -7.89 -10.78
CA ASP A 110 -9.26 -9.28 -10.56
C ASP A 110 -7.77 -9.47 -10.19
N LEU A 111 -6.91 -8.56 -10.62
CA LEU A 111 -5.50 -8.53 -10.23
C LEU A 111 -5.31 -7.83 -8.87
N LEU A 112 -6.03 -6.74 -8.65
CA LEU A 112 -5.87 -5.88 -7.48
C LEU A 112 -6.41 -6.51 -6.19
N LYS A 113 -7.57 -7.17 -6.28
CA LYS A 113 -8.23 -7.86 -5.15
C LYS A 113 -8.53 -6.96 -3.94
N CYS A 114 -8.88 -5.68 -4.17
CA CYS A 114 -9.11 -4.71 -3.10
C CYS A 114 -10.28 -5.10 -2.19
N ASP A 115 -11.40 -5.59 -2.75
CA ASP A 115 -12.56 -6.04 -1.97
C ASP A 115 -12.24 -7.26 -1.08
N GLU A 116 -11.49 -8.22 -1.63
CA GLU A 116 -11.04 -9.38 -0.87
C GLU A 116 -10.08 -8.96 0.26
N PHE A 117 -9.19 -8.02 -0.01
CA PHE A 117 -8.26 -7.47 0.97
C PHE A 117 -9.00 -6.73 2.10
N GLU A 118 -10.02 -5.95 1.78
CA GLU A 118 -10.90 -5.32 2.79
C GLU A 118 -11.52 -6.36 3.72
N ALA A 119 -12.08 -7.43 3.16
CA ALA A 119 -12.67 -8.51 3.94
C ALA A 119 -11.63 -9.19 4.86
N VAL A 120 -10.41 -9.42 4.35
CA VAL A 120 -9.31 -10.00 5.15
C VAL A 120 -8.89 -9.05 6.28
N CYS A 121 -8.76 -7.74 6.01
CA CYS A 121 -8.42 -6.75 7.03
C CYS A 121 -9.46 -6.73 8.16
N LYS A 122 -10.74 -6.70 7.82
CA LYS A 122 -11.85 -6.74 8.79
C LYS A 122 -11.82 -8.03 9.63
N ALA A 123 -11.64 -9.18 8.98
CA ALA A 123 -11.59 -10.48 9.66
C ALA A 123 -10.41 -10.61 10.63
N ASN A 124 -9.31 -9.88 10.40
CA ASN A 124 -8.10 -9.89 11.24
C ASN A 124 -8.01 -8.70 12.20
N GLY A 125 -9.05 -7.88 12.34
CA GLY A 125 -9.13 -6.80 13.32
C GLY A 125 -8.21 -5.61 13.03
N TYR A 126 -8.07 -5.22 11.75
CA TYR A 126 -7.37 -4.00 11.34
C TYR A 126 -8.35 -2.82 11.37
N GLU A 127 -8.36 -2.07 12.47
CA GLU A 127 -9.27 -0.93 12.67
C GLU A 127 -8.74 0.38 12.06
N ASN A 128 -7.43 0.46 11.81
CA ASN A 128 -6.77 1.65 11.29
C ASN A 128 -6.65 1.67 9.74
N ILE A 129 -7.40 0.80 9.04
CA ILE A 129 -7.47 0.78 7.59
C ILE A 129 -8.85 1.26 7.14
N SER A 130 -8.86 2.24 6.21
CA SER A 130 -10.09 2.70 5.54
C SER A 130 -10.05 2.35 4.05
N PHE A 131 -11.21 1.96 3.51
CA PHE A 131 -11.38 1.61 2.11
C PHE A 131 -12.41 2.55 1.46
N HIS A 132 -12.07 3.05 0.28
CA HIS A 132 -12.86 4.00 -0.50
C HIS A 132 -13.00 3.49 -1.94
N CYS A 133 -14.15 2.87 -2.26
CA CYS A 133 -14.49 2.51 -3.62
C CYS A 133 -15.14 3.73 -4.31
N HIS A 134 -14.55 4.19 -5.40
CA HIS A 134 -15.01 5.36 -6.15
C HIS A 134 -15.82 4.92 -7.36
N GLU A 135 -17.12 5.24 -7.33
CA GLU A 135 -18.07 4.80 -8.36
C GLU A 135 -17.75 5.40 -9.73
N GLY A 136 -17.69 4.55 -10.76
CA GLY A 136 -17.51 4.92 -12.15
C GLY A 136 -16.07 5.20 -12.57
N PHE A 137 -15.09 5.05 -11.68
CA PHE A 137 -13.67 5.23 -12.01
C PHE A 137 -12.99 3.91 -12.41
N ASP A 138 -12.07 4.03 -13.37
CA ASP A 138 -11.19 2.98 -13.86
C ASP A 138 -9.82 3.00 -13.14
N HIS A 139 -8.80 2.29 -13.69
CA HIS A 139 -7.42 2.27 -13.17
C HIS A 139 -6.59 3.49 -13.57
N GLY A 140 -7.12 4.35 -14.42
CA GLY A 140 -6.36 5.39 -15.11
C GLY A 140 -6.01 6.61 -14.25
N TYR A 141 -5.15 7.46 -14.80
CA TYR A 141 -4.74 8.70 -14.14
C TYR A 141 -5.87 9.72 -13.96
N PHE A 142 -7.00 9.57 -14.66
CA PHE A 142 -8.18 10.39 -14.41
C PHE A 142 -8.74 10.11 -13.02
N PHE A 143 -8.81 8.86 -12.60
CA PHE A 143 -9.12 8.47 -11.23
C PHE A 143 -8.16 9.14 -10.26
N ILE A 144 -6.84 8.95 -10.43
CA ILE A 144 -5.82 9.50 -9.55
C ILE A 144 -5.95 11.01 -9.41
N SER A 145 -6.08 11.74 -10.53
CA SER A 145 -6.20 13.20 -10.51
C SER A 145 -7.47 13.69 -9.81
N SER A 146 -8.52 12.88 -9.81
CA SER A 146 -9.80 13.22 -9.18
C SER A 146 -9.78 13.05 -7.66
N VAL A 147 -8.98 12.11 -7.13
CA VAL A 147 -8.97 11.78 -5.69
C VAL A 147 -7.74 12.30 -4.94
N ILE A 148 -6.66 12.65 -5.65
CA ILE A 148 -5.35 12.93 -5.03
C ILE A 148 -5.40 14.08 -4.02
N GLU A 149 -6.19 15.11 -4.25
CA GLU A 149 -6.31 16.24 -3.32
C GLU A 149 -6.89 15.79 -1.97
N GLU A 150 -7.92 14.96 -2.00
CA GLU A 150 -8.54 14.41 -0.79
C GLU A 150 -7.57 13.47 -0.05
N VAL A 151 -6.89 12.60 -0.79
CA VAL A 151 -5.90 11.67 -0.24
C VAL A 151 -4.75 12.41 0.45
N LEU A 152 -4.22 13.48 -0.17
CA LEU A 152 -3.16 14.30 0.42
C LEU A 152 -3.63 15.04 1.69
N LYS A 153 -4.87 15.55 1.69
CA LYS A 153 -5.46 16.18 2.88
C LYS A 153 -5.62 15.19 4.03
N ASP A 154 -6.10 13.99 3.73
CA ASP A 154 -6.24 12.92 4.72
C ASP A 154 -4.88 12.49 5.27
N GLN A 155 -3.88 12.28 4.42
CA GLN A 155 -2.52 11.96 4.85
C GLN A 155 -1.92 13.06 5.73
N TYR A 156 -2.07 14.32 5.35
CA TYR A 156 -1.60 15.45 6.15
C TYR A 156 -2.26 15.47 7.53
N GLN A 157 -3.57 15.27 7.60
CA GLN A 157 -4.29 15.22 8.89
C GLN A 157 -3.81 14.07 9.77
N ARG A 158 -3.57 12.88 9.19
CA ARG A 158 -3.05 11.72 9.94
C ARG A 158 -1.61 11.93 10.41
N LEU A 159 -0.78 12.59 9.61
CA LEU A 159 0.59 12.93 9.99
C LEU A 159 0.66 13.96 11.11
N THR A 160 -0.31 14.87 11.20
CA THR A 160 -0.33 16.00 12.15
C THR A 160 -1.13 15.72 13.42
N ARG A 161 -1.87 14.60 13.48
CA ARG A 161 -2.51 14.18 14.75
C ARG A 161 -1.46 13.81 15.78
N GLU A 162 -1.56 14.43 16.94
CA GLU A 162 -0.78 14.13 18.15
C GLU A 162 -1.22 12.80 18.78
#